data_c622326d43f1430481073da4e83b52ce
#
_entry.id   c622326d43f1430481073da4e83b52ce
#
_cell.length_a   1.000
_cell.length_b   1.000
_cell.length_c   1.000
_cell.angle_alpha   90.00
_cell.angle_beta   90.00
_cell.angle_gamma   90.00
#
_symmetry.space_group_name_H-M   'P 1'
#
loop_
_entity.id
_entity.type
_entity.pdbx_description
1 polymer ?
#
loop_
_entity_poly.entity_id
_entity_poly.type
_entity_poly.pdbx_seq_one_letter_code
_entity_poly.pdbx_strand_id
1 'polypeptide(L)'
;CIQTLGHLMKTLRWGYANDMKDDPDVLLIDEEKTYVFIEAMIKKWRTLCKTDKIHIGMDEAEGVGLGEYFNRHGYCDRYEIMLRHVQRVNDIAAKYGFKPMMWSDMFFKIGSKKRDYYDLNAEILPSLSEKIPTDASLVYWDYYHHDVELYKTMLKKHKEFGRNIIFAGGAWLWRGLCPHYDKTFDTTLKALSACDDEQIKSVIATMWGDDGGEVSRYTMLLGLQLFADYSHCDKLNVENTKENFKLCTGYDADAFIALDFDNIQAKKKDALATSKQVFYQDVLLGLFDKNFAEYDLEGYYDGIIDKLGALSNQGDIEYLFEYYRYLAKILKKKCHIGVKIRRAYNANDIDELLKCADVLSELSDDYKEFYKKLCSVWNRENKLFGFEVFEERIGGMLMRFKSCGEKIIKYCRAETERIDELDEEILWYGDENSKGELLSEHFYNNMRVF
;
A
#
# COMPACT_ATOMS: atom_id res chain seq x y z
N CYS A 1 -1.87 16.63 2.05
CA CYS A 1 -2.71 16.40 0.88
C CYS A 1 -4.18 16.35 1.31
N ILE A 2 -5.07 16.98 0.53
CA ILE A 2 -6.52 16.79 0.58
C ILE A 2 -6.96 16.19 -0.74
N GLN A 3 -8.05 15.44 -0.73
CA GLN A 3 -8.64 14.90 -1.95
C GLN A 3 -9.78 15.81 -2.42
N THR A 4 -9.69 16.26 -3.68
CA THR A 4 -10.68 17.14 -4.26
C THR A 4 -11.39 16.53 -5.49
N LEU A 5 -11.08 15.27 -5.83
CA LEU A 5 -11.72 14.58 -6.97
C LEU A 5 -11.93 13.09 -6.68
N GLY A 6 -10.89 12.25 -6.64
CA GLY A 6 -10.94 10.82 -6.36
C GLY A 6 -10.68 10.46 -4.89
N HIS A 7 -10.64 9.15 -4.57
CA HIS A 7 -10.37 8.60 -3.22
C HIS A 7 -11.31 9.08 -2.11
N LEU A 8 -12.58 9.31 -2.44
CA LEU A 8 -13.57 9.85 -1.52
C LEU A 8 -14.70 8.85 -1.15
N MET A 9 -14.54 7.57 -1.45
CA MET A 9 -15.55 6.53 -1.21
C MET A 9 -16.13 6.58 0.20
N LYS A 10 -15.31 6.73 1.23
CA LYS A 10 -15.76 6.81 2.63
C LYS A 10 -16.59 8.05 2.92
N THR A 11 -16.36 9.14 2.21
CA THR A 11 -17.15 10.39 2.28
C THR A 11 -18.42 10.27 1.45
N LEU A 12 -18.31 9.77 0.23
CA LEU A 12 -19.41 9.71 -0.74
C LEU A 12 -20.47 8.65 -0.44
N ARG A 13 -20.19 7.70 0.47
CA ARG A 13 -21.19 6.72 0.92
C ARG A 13 -22.32 7.32 1.77
N TRP A 14 -22.14 8.53 2.30
CA TRP A 14 -23.13 9.18 3.14
C TRP A 14 -24.24 9.83 2.31
N GLY A 15 -25.51 9.71 2.74
CA GLY A 15 -26.65 10.22 2.00
C GLY A 15 -26.59 11.71 1.66
N TYR A 16 -25.99 12.55 2.51
CA TYR A 16 -25.81 13.97 2.23
C TYR A 16 -24.91 14.24 1.00
N ALA A 17 -24.07 13.28 0.63
CA ALA A 17 -23.12 13.42 -0.47
C ALA A 17 -23.69 12.93 -1.82
N ASN A 18 -24.91 12.37 -1.86
CA ASN A 18 -25.48 11.79 -3.09
C ASN A 18 -25.47 12.75 -4.28
N ASP A 19 -25.73 14.04 -4.06
CA ASP A 19 -25.75 15.04 -5.13
C ASP A 19 -24.37 15.42 -5.67
N MET A 20 -23.29 15.09 -4.93
CA MET A 20 -21.90 15.39 -5.30
C MET A 20 -21.12 14.17 -5.82
N LYS A 21 -21.81 13.07 -6.10
CA LYS A 21 -21.18 11.80 -6.45
C LYS A 21 -21.34 11.52 -7.93
N ASP A 22 -20.21 11.44 -8.65
CA ASP A 22 -20.18 10.96 -10.04
C ASP A 22 -20.21 9.42 -10.06
N ASP A 23 -19.33 8.79 -9.31
CA ASP A 23 -19.32 7.37 -9.00
C ASP A 23 -19.07 7.15 -7.50
N PRO A 24 -18.96 5.91 -6.98
CA PRO A 24 -18.74 5.67 -5.56
C PRO A 24 -17.51 6.35 -4.96
N ASP A 25 -16.50 6.68 -5.75
CA ASP A 25 -15.21 7.21 -5.30
C ASP A 25 -14.90 8.63 -5.81
N VAL A 26 -15.59 9.10 -6.85
CA VAL A 26 -15.28 10.35 -7.57
C VAL A 26 -16.36 11.39 -7.38
N LEU A 27 -15.94 12.63 -7.13
CA LEU A 27 -16.84 13.79 -7.05
C LEU A 27 -17.45 14.14 -8.40
N LEU A 28 -18.72 14.53 -8.36
CA LEU A 28 -19.45 15.05 -9.53
C LEU A 28 -18.98 16.47 -9.85
N ILE A 29 -18.32 16.63 -10.98
CA ILE A 29 -17.81 17.90 -11.48
C ILE A 29 -18.99 18.73 -12.00
N ASP A 30 -18.85 20.07 -11.99
CA ASP A 30 -19.84 21.07 -12.38
C ASP A 30 -21.10 21.10 -11.44
N GLU A 31 -21.13 20.33 -10.37
CA GLU A 31 -22.15 20.40 -9.32
C GLU A 31 -21.72 21.40 -8.22
N GLU A 32 -22.54 22.41 -7.96
CA GLU A 32 -22.19 23.49 -7.02
C GLU A 32 -21.89 22.98 -5.60
N LYS A 33 -22.62 21.98 -5.14
CA LYS A 33 -22.42 21.38 -3.82
C LYS A 33 -21.03 20.75 -3.67
N THR A 34 -20.47 20.19 -4.74
CA THR A 34 -19.06 19.69 -4.78
C THR A 34 -18.08 20.79 -4.41
N TYR A 35 -18.25 21.99 -4.97
CA TYR A 35 -17.33 23.10 -4.72
C TYR A 35 -17.54 23.77 -3.37
N VAL A 36 -18.76 23.79 -2.86
CA VAL A 36 -19.02 24.19 -1.45
C VAL A 36 -18.30 23.26 -0.48
N PHE A 37 -18.31 21.95 -0.75
CA PHE A 37 -17.60 20.96 0.06
C PHE A 37 -16.08 21.16 -0.01
N ILE A 38 -15.53 21.31 -1.23
CA ILE A 38 -14.08 21.56 -1.44
C ILE A 38 -13.64 22.86 -0.76
N GLU A 39 -14.42 23.93 -0.92
CA GLU A 39 -14.13 25.23 -0.29
C GLU A 39 -14.11 25.12 1.23
N ALA A 40 -15.05 24.37 1.82
CA ALA A 40 -15.06 24.16 3.27
C ALA A 40 -13.78 23.47 3.76
N MET A 41 -13.26 22.49 3.02
CA MET A 41 -12.00 21.82 3.34
C MET A 41 -10.82 22.80 3.25
N ILE A 42 -10.67 23.51 2.13
CA ILE A 42 -9.56 24.45 1.89
C ILE A 42 -9.59 25.57 2.93
N LYS A 43 -10.75 26.15 3.22
CA LYS A 43 -10.94 27.16 4.26
C LYS A 43 -10.48 26.63 5.63
N LYS A 44 -10.85 25.40 5.98
CA LYS A 44 -10.43 24.80 7.25
C LYS A 44 -8.91 24.64 7.30
N TRP A 45 -8.28 24.15 6.24
CA TRP A 45 -6.82 24.04 6.17
C TRP A 45 -6.11 25.37 6.32
N ARG A 46 -6.65 26.47 5.78
CA ARG A 46 -6.09 27.82 5.97
C ARG A 46 -6.00 28.21 7.44
N THR A 47 -6.93 27.77 8.26
CA THR A 47 -6.89 28.07 9.71
C THR A 47 -5.85 27.23 10.48
N LEU A 48 -5.38 26.12 9.91
CA LEU A 48 -4.46 25.17 10.57
C LEU A 48 -3.02 25.31 10.10
N CYS A 49 -2.80 25.72 8.86
CA CYS A 49 -1.48 25.73 8.22
C CYS A 49 -1.02 27.15 7.94
N LYS A 50 0.27 27.44 8.20
CA LYS A 50 0.90 28.73 7.86
C LYS A 50 1.44 28.77 6.43
N THR A 51 1.74 27.62 5.82
CA THR A 51 2.26 27.51 4.45
C THR A 51 1.27 28.06 3.42
N ASP A 52 1.80 28.57 2.32
CA ASP A 52 1.01 28.95 1.14
C ASP A 52 0.85 27.79 0.13
N LYS A 53 1.36 26.62 0.42
CA LYS A 53 1.25 25.42 -0.43
C LYS A 53 0.18 24.47 0.10
N ILE A 54 -0.63 23.93 -0.81
CA ILE A 54 -1.62 22.89 -0.51
C ILE A 54 -1.60 21.84 -1.62
N HIS A 55 -1.58 20.58 -1.25
CA HIS A 55 -1.76 19.50 -2.21
C HIS A 55 -3.24 19.14 -2.30
N ILE A 56 -3.82 19.26 -3.51
CA ILE A 56 -5.26 19.11 -3.75
C ILE A 56 -5.68 17.74 -4.28
N GLY A 57 -4.75 16.77 -4.35
CA GLY A 57 -5.04 15.39 -4.78
C GLY A 57 -5.24 15.28 -6.27
N MET A 58 -6.40 14.76 -6.68
CA MET A 58 -6.86 14.55 -8.06
C MET A 58 -6.27 13.34 -8.77
N ASP A 59 -5.64 12.43 -8.05
CA ASP A 59 -5.09 11.18 -8.53
C ASP A 59 -6.18 10.11 -8.72
N GLU A 60 -5.90 9.18 -9.63
CA GLU A 60 -6.64 7.93 -9.84
C GLU A 60 -8.17 8.07 -9.97
N ALA A 61 -8.66 9.24 -10.38
CA ALA A 61 -10.08 9.50 -10.60
C ALA A 61 -10.56 8.87 -11.92
N GLU A 62 -10.42 7.54 -12.04
CA GLU A 62 -10.65 6.81 -13.28
C GLU A 62 -12.10 6.88 -13.76
N GLY A 63 -13.05 7.02 -12.85
CA GLY A 63 -14.47 7.16 -13.13
C GLY A 63 -14.93 8.55 -13.55
N VAL A 64 -14.04 9.57 -13.55
CA VAL A 64 -14.43 10.96 -13.83
C VAL A 64 -15.16 11.11 -15.16
N GLY A 65 -16.38 11.64 -15.11
CA GLY A 65 -17.22 11.86 -16.28
C GLY A 65 -17.88 10.62 -16.86
N LEU A 66 -17.80 9.46 -16.18
CA LEU A 66 -18.35 8.19 -16.65
C LEU A 66 -19.54 7.67 -15.81
N GLY A 67 -19.85 8.33 -14.71
CA GLY A 67 -20.95 7.99 -13.81
C GLY A 67 -22.17 8.90 -13.98
N GLU A 68 -22.55 9.59 -12.91
CA GLU A 68 -23.71 10.50 -12.91
C GLU A 68 -23.52 11.70 -13.85
N TYR A 69 -22.28 12.14 -14.05
CA TYR A 69 -21.95 13.17 -15.04
C TYR A 69 -22.37 12.70 -16.46
N PHE A 70 -22.04 11.47 -16.83
CA PHE A 70 -22.45 10.89 -18.11
C PHE A 70 -23.98 10.78 -18.22
N ASN A 71 -24.68 10.38 -17.15
CA ASN A 71 -26.13 10.29 -17.12
C ASN A 71 -26.80 11.64 -17.41
N ARG A 72 -26.22 12.73 -16.91
CA ARG A 72 -26.78 14.09 -17.06
C ARG A 72 -26.43 14.76 -18.38
N HIS A 73 -25.21 14.52 -18.90
CA HIS A 73 -24.64 15.33 -19.97
C HIS A 73 -24.27 14.51 -21.23
N GLY A 74 -24.39 13.19 -21.19
CA GLY A 74 -23.83 12.31 -22.21
C GLY A 74 -22.31 12.28 -22.16
N TYR A 75 -21.67 11.74 -23.21
CA TYR A 75 -20.23 11.72 -23.30
C TYR A 75 -19.67 13.14 -23.53
N CYS A 76 -18.78 13.54 -22.65
CA CYS A 76 -17.99 14.76 -22.76
C CYS A 76 -16.50 14.41 -22.74
N ASP A 77 -15.68 15.24 -23.38
CA ASP A 77 -14.21 15.06 -23.32
C ASP A 77 -13.73 15.14 -21.87
N ARG A 78 -13.09 14.09 -21.41
CA ARG A 78 -12.67 13.95 -20.00
C ARG A 78 -11.57 14.91 -19.60
N TYR A 79 -10.70 15.32 -20.56
CA TYR A 79 -9.74 16.38 -20.32
C TYR A 79 -10.44 17.71 -20.06
N GLU A 80 -11.42 18.05 -20.87
CA GLU A 80 -12.16 19.30 -20.71
C GLU A 80 -12.92 19.34 -19.37
N ILE A 81 -13.53 18.20 -18.97
CA ILE A 81 -14.18 18.07 -17.66
C ILE A 81 -13.16 18.32 -16.54
N MET A 82 -12.03 17.62 -16.60
CA MET A 82 -10.99 17.69 -15.58
C MET A 82 -10.36 19.08 -15.51
N LEU A 83 -10.06 19.72 -16.63
CA LEU A 83 -9.48 21.05 -16.68
C LEU A 83 -10.39 22.13 -16.08
N ARG A 84 -11.72 22.05 -16.33
CA ARG A 84 -12.67 22.96 -15.67
C ARG A 84 -12.67 22.77 -14.15
N HIS A 85 -12.59 21.53 -13.71
CA HIS A 85 -12.51 21.22 -12.29
C HIS A 85 -11.24 21.75 -11.65
N VAL A 86 -10.08 21.48 -12.27
CA VAL A 86 -8.77 22.00 -11.84
C VAL A 86 -8.79 23.51 -11.71
N GLN A 87 -9.28 24.22 -12.74
CA GLN A 87 -9.37 25.69 -12.71
C GLN A 87 -10.22 26.17 -11.53
N ARG A 88 -11.38 25.58 -11.34
CA ARG A 88 -12.29 25.99 -10.27
C ARG A 88 -11.73 25.73 -8.86
N VAL A 89 -11.08 24.58 -8.67
CA VAL A 89 -10.40 24.27 -7.38
C VAL A 89 -9.20 25.18 -7.16
N ASN A 90 -8.46 25.52 -8.22
CA ASN A 90 -7.37 26.50 -8.15
C ASN A 90 -7.87 27.88 -7.70
N ASP A 91 -8.98 28.36 -8.27
CA ASP A 91 -9.57 29.64 -7.91
C ASP A 91 -10.01 29.67 -6.43
N ILE A 92 -10.58 28.56 -5.95
CA ILE A 92 -10.90 28.40 -4.53
C ILE A 92 -9.62 28.43 -3.69
N ALA A 93 -8.58 27.69 -4.07
CA ALA A 93 -7.31 27.69 -3.33
C ALA A 93 -6.69 29.09 -3.28
N ALA A 94 -6.66 29.81 -4.39
CA ALA A 94 -6.14 31.17 -4.49
C ALA A 94 -6.93 32.15 -3.61
N LYS A 95 -8.25 32.03 -3.52
CA LYS A 95 -9.11 32.82 -2.62
C LYS A 95 -8.65 32.75 -1.16
N TYR A 96 -8.08 31.62 -0.74
CA TYR A 96 -7.55 31.41 0.60
C TYR A 96 -6.02 31.57 0.67
N GLY A 97 -5.38 32.10 -0.36
CA GLY A 97 -3.93 32.38 -0.40
C GLY A 97 -3.07 31.14 -0.50
N PHE A 98 -3.58 30.06 -1.11
CA PHE A 98 -2.83 28.87 -1.40
C PHE A 98 -2.39 28.81 -2.86
N LYS A 99 -1.20 28.21 -3.08
CA LYS A 99 -0.68 27.76 -4.37
C LYS A 99 -0.83 26.24 -4.41
N PRO A 100 -1.68 25.70 -5.26
CA PRO A 100 -1.95 24.26 -5.27
C PRO A 100 -0.83 23.44 -5.89
N MET A 101 -0.67 22.23 -5.40
CA MET A 101 0.05 21.13 -6.01
C MET A 101 -0.97 20.03 -6.28
N MET A 102 -0.86 19.31 -7.38
CA MET A 102 -1.75 18.20 -7.72
C MET A 102 -0.99 17.04 -8.34
N TRP A 103 -1.50 15.83 -8.16
CA TRP A 103 -1.00 14.67 -8.89
C TRP A 103 -1.25 14.83 -10.39
N SER A 104 -0.30 14.42 -11.20
CA SER A 104 -0.32 14.61 -12.67
C SER A 104 -0.76 13.36 -13.44
N ASP A 105 -0.92 12.24 -12.77
CA ASP A 105 -1.20 10.93 -13.35
C ASP A 105 -2.42 10.89 -14.28
N MET A 106 -3.50 11.59 -13.91
CA MET A 106 -4.71 11.62 -14.73
C MET A 106 -4.51 12.25 -16.11
N PHE A 107 -3.57 13.19 -16.26
CA PHE A 107 -3.26 13.75 -17.58
C PHE A 107 -2.64 12.70 -18.51
N PHE A 108 -1.81 11.80 -17.95
CA PHE A 108 -1.26 10.68 -18.71
C PHE A 108 -2.31 9.59 -18.93
N LYS A 109 -3.05 9.21 -17.89
CA LYS A 109 -4.09 8.17 -17.96
C LYS A 109 -5.16 8.45 -19.02
N ILE A 110 -5.65 9.69 -19.08
CA ILE A 110 -6.67 10.08 -20.05
C ILE A 110 -6.04 10.16 -21.46
N GLY A 111 -4.78 10.63 -21.59
CA GLY A 111 -4.06 10.77 -22.86
C GLY A 111 -3.48 9.49 -23.43
N SER A 112 -3.37 8.46 -22.61
CA SER A 112 -2.83 7.18 -23.02
C SER A 112 -3.87 6.32 -23.72
N LYS A 113 -3.53 5.79 -24.90
CA LYS A 113 -4.35 4.76 -25.58
C LYS A 113 -4.44 3.45 -24.78
N LYS A 114 -3.46 3.19 -23.92
CA LYS A 114 -3.39 2.01 -23.05
C LYS A 114 -4.02 2.26 -21.68
N ARG A 115 -4.44 3.50 -21.39
CA ARG A 115 -4.89 3.94 -20.07
C ARG A 115 -3.85 3.66 -18.99
N ASP A 116 -2.59 4.03 -19.26
CA ASP A 116 -1.46 3.82 -18.39
C ASP A 116 -0.97 5.17 -17.85
N TYR A 117 -0.66 5.24 -16.56
CA TYR A 117 -0.11 6.43 -15.89
C TYR A 117 1.33 6.75 -16.33
N TYR A 118 2.05 5.74 -16.84
CA TYR A 118 3.45 5.82 -17.22
C TYR A 118 3.69 5.61 -18.72
N ASP A 119 2.68 5.88 -19.55
CA ASP A 119 2.79 5.71 -20.99
C ASP A 119 3.77 6.72 -21.59
N LEU A 120 4.94 6.23 -21.95
CA LEU A 120 5.99 7.04 -22.61
C LEU A 120 5.55 7.58 -23.98
N ASN A 121 4.47 7.06 -24.56
CA ASN A 121 3.91 7.51 -25.84
C ASN A 121 2.67 8.39 -25.67
N ALA A 122 2.28 8.72 -24.43
CA ALA A 122 1.20 9.67 -24.21
C ALA A 122 1.53 11.02 -24.86
N GLU A 123 0.62 11.54 -25.65
CA GLU A 123 0.76 12.83 -26.31
C GLU A 123 0.19 13.94 -25.40
N ILE A 124 1.05 14.85 -24.98
CA ILE A 124 0.65 16.04 -24.24
C ILE A 124 0.34 17.14 -25.23
N LEU A 125 -0.95 17.39 -25.45
CA LEU A 125 -1.38 18.44 -26.37
C LEU A 125 -1.05 19.83 -25.80
N PRO A 126 -0.41 20.75 -26.57
CA PRO A 126 -0.12 22.10 -26.10
C PRO A 126 -1.35 22.84 -25.59
N SER A 127 -2.53 22.61 -26.19
CA SER A 127 -3.80 23.19 -25.76
C SER A 127 -4.23 22.74 -24.37
N LEU A 128 -3.74 21.59 -23.86
CA LEU A 128 -3.98 21.13 -22.49
C LEU A 128 -3.08 21.87 -21.51
N SER A 129 -1.79 21.96 -21.85
CA SER A 129 -0.83 22.63 -20.97
C SER A 129 -1.17 24.13 -20.78
N GLU A 130 -1.71 24.79 -21.79
CA GLU A 130 -2.16 26.20 -21.70
C GLU A 130 -3.32 26.38 -20.70
N LYS A 131 -4.20 25.39 -20.56
CA LYS A 131 -5.39 25.47 -19.69
C LYS A 131 -5.13 25.11 -18.22
N ILE A 132 -3.98 24.48 -17.91
CA ILE A 132 -3.61 24.24 -16.51
C ILE A 132 -3.21 25.56 -15.86
N PRO A 133 -3.69 25.89 -14.65
CA PRO A 133 -3.31 27.13 -13.97
C PRO A 133 -1.79 27.29 -13.84
N THR A 134 -1.27 28.50 -14.10
CA THR A 134 0.19 28.75 -14.11
C THR A 134 0.86 28.69 -12.76
N ASP A 135 0.09 28.87 -11.69
CA ASP A 135 0.52 28.80 -10.28
C ASP A 135 0.36 27.40 -9.66
N ALA A 136 -0.28 26.47 -10.39
CA ALA A 136 -0.34 25.06 -9.97
C ALA A 136 0.98 24.33 -10.26
N SER A 137 1.45 23.55 -9.28
CA SER A 137 2.57 22.62 -9.47
C SER A 137 2.05 21.22 -9.77
N LEU A 138 2.69 20.53 -10.71
CA LEU A 138 2.37 19.15 -11.04
C LEU A 138 3.31 18.21 -10.27
N VAL A 139 2.74 17.22 -9.60
CA VAL A 139 3.47 16.23 -8.83
C VAL A 139 3.47 14.92 -9.58
N TYR A 140 4.64 14.54 -10.07
CA TYR A 140 4.87 13.21 -10.67
C TYR A 140 5.19 12.23 -9.56
N TRP A 141 4.35 11.22 -9.36
CA TRP A 141 4.60 10.13 -8.43
C TRP A 141 5.02 8.87 -9.18
N ASP A 142 6.11 8.26 -8.74
CA ASP A 142 6.55 6.96 -9.23
C ASP A 142 7.50 6.33 -8.20
N TYR A 143 7.19 5.12 -7.80
CA TYR A 143 7.97 4.32 -6.86
C TYR A 143 7.97 2.84 -7.26
N TYR A 144 7.63 2.55 -8.52
CA TYR A 144 7.49 1.20 -9.05
C TYR A 144 8.64 0.81 -9.95
N HIS A 145 9.19 1.74 -10.70
CA HIS A 145 10.16 1.46 -11.75
C HIS A 145 11.60 1.33 -11.21
N HIS A 146 12.39 0.52 -11.94
CA HIS A 146 13.78 0.20 -11.62
C HIS A 146 14.75 0.74 -12.67
N ASP A 147 14.32 1.64 -13.54
CA ASP A 147 15.10 2.16 -14.65
C ASP A 147 15.20 3.69 -14.61
N VAL A 148 16.44 4.20 -14.53
CA VAL A 148 16.76 5.64 -14.51
C VAL A 148 16.26 6.35 -15.77
N GLU A 149 16.40 5.72 -16.93
CA GLU A 149 16.03 6.34 -18.20
C GLU A 149 14.51 6.49 -18.35
N LEU A 150 13.75 5.57 -17.76
CA LEU A 150 12.29 5.71 -17.67
C LEU A 150 11.91 6.95 -16.85
N TYR A 151 12.50 7.11 -15.65
CA TYR A 151 12.26 8.29 -14.81
C TYR A 151 12.63 9.59 -15.55
N LYS A 152 13.80 9.65 -16.22
CA LYS A 152 14.21 10.81 -17.00
C LYS A 152 13.22 11.14 -18.11
N THR A 153 12.75 10.11 -18.83
CA THR A 153 11.81 10.30 -19.93
C THR A 153 10.47 10.83 -19.41
N MET A 154 9.95 10.28 -18.31
CA MET A 154 8.72 10.77 -17.69
C MET A 154 8.87 12.19 -17.15
N LEU A 155 9.99 12.53 -16.52
CA LEU A 155 10.27 13.90 -16.07
C LEU A 155 10.33 14.90 -17.23
N LYS A 156 10.95 14.54 -18.36
CA LYS A 156 10.94 15.36 -19.57
C LYS A 156 9.53 15.60 -20.08
N LYS A 157 8.69 14.58 -20.15
CA LYS A 157 7.29 14.70 -20.52
C LYS A 157 6.50 15.61 -19.58
N HIS A 158 6.73 15.52 -18.27
CA HIS A 158 6.11 16.44 -17.32
C HIS A 158 6.51 17.90 -17.54
N LYS A 159 7.76 18.16 -17.95
CA LYS A 159 8.21 19.52 -18.28
C LYS A 159 7.49 20.13 -19.49
N GLU A 160 6.96 19.30 -20.40
CA GLU A 160 6.18 19.76 -21.55
C GLU A 160 4.91 20.51 -21.14
N PHE A 161 4.39 20.28 -19.92
CA PHE A 161 3.27 21.06 -19.37
C PHE A 161 3.64 22.51 -19.05
N GLY A 162 4.93 22.87 -19.04
CA GLY A 162 5.38 24.24 -18.75
C GLY A 162 5.03 24.71 -17.32
N ARG A 163 4.89 23.78 -16.38
CA ARG A 163 4.59 24.03 -14.97
C ARG A 163 5.76 23.64 -14.09
N ASN A 164 5.72 24.09 -12.83
CA ASN A 164 6.67 23.60 -11.83
C ASN A 164 6.41 22.10 -11.56
N ILE A 165 7.46 21.29 -11.71
CA ILE A 165 7.38 19.85 -11.50
C ILE A 165 8.01 19.51 -10.16
N ILE A 166 7.29 18.68 -9.38
CA ILE A 166 7.72 18.09 -8.12
C ILE A 166 7.74 16.58 -8.33
N PHE A 167 8.78 15.91 -7.88
CA PHE A 167 8.83 14.45 -7.88
C PHE A 167 8.37 13.90 -6.52
N ALA A 168 7.56 12.86 -6.52
CA ALA A 168 7.16 12.13 -5.33
C ALA A 168 7.64 10.69 -5.42
N GLY A 169 8.63 10.34 -4.59
CA GLY A 169 9.14 8.98 -4.43
C GLY A 169 8.53 8.27 -3.23
N GLY A 170 8.71 6.96 -3.14
CA GLY A 170 8.11 6.11 -2.12
C GLY A 170 9.11 5.57 -1.10
N ALA A 171 8.84 5.80 0.17
CA ALA A 171 9.43 5.04 1.27
C ALA A 171 8.45 3.89 1.59
N TRP A 172 8.75 2.70 1.05
CA TRP A 172 7.82 1.60 0.90
C TRP A 172 7.45 0.92 2.23
N LEU A 173 6.20 1.07 2.65
CA LEU A 173 5.64 0.36 3.80
C LEU A 173 4.18 -0.10 3.59
N TRP A 174 3.77 -0.21 2.37
CA TRP A 174 2.47 -0.74 1.96
C TRP A 174 2.64 -2.05 1.18
N ARG A 175 1.61 -2.81 0.97
CA ARG A 175 1.52 -4.16 0.39
C ARG A 175 1.56 -5.29 1.43
N GLY A 176 2.70 -5.55 2.10
CA GLY A 176 2.85 -6.58 3.13
C GLY A 176 2.54 -6.11 4.55
N LEU A 177 3.05 -6.85 5.53
CA LEU A 177 3.02 -6.47 6.95
C LEU A 177 4.38 -5.92 7.43
N CYS A 178 5.33 -5.72 6.51
CA CYS A 178 6.70 -5.31 6.79
C CYS A 178 7.08 -4.09 5.95
N PRO A 179 8.09 -3.29 6.36
CA PRO A 179 8.69 -2.29 5.50
C PRO A 179 9.46 -2.95 4.36
N HIS A 180 9.63 -2.26 3.22
CA HIS A 180 10.33 -2.78 2.05
C HIS A 180 11.54 -1.91 1.72
N TYR A 181 12.67 -2.17 2.37
CA TYR A 181 13.89 -1.39 2.24
C TYR A 181 14.60 -1.61 0.90
N ASP A 182 14.68 -2.85 0.42
CA ASP A 182 15.29 -3.14 -0.88
C ASP A 182 14.57 -2.41 -2.00
N LYS A 183 13.22 -2.41 -1.98
CA LYS A 183 12.41 -1.66 -2.95
C LYS A 183 12.61 -0.16 -2.80
N THR A 184 12.59 0.35 -1.56
CA THR A 184 12.79 1.76 -1.25
C THR A 184 14.12 2.26 -1.79
N PHE A 185 15.22 1.58 -1.49
CA PHE A 185 16.54 2.00 -1.95
C PHE A 185 16.68 1.91 -3.46
N ASP A 186 16.25 0.80 -4.06
CA ASP A 186 16.40 0.59 -5.49
C ASP A 186 15.62 1.62 -6.33
N THR A 187 14.36 1.85 -6.03
CA THR A 187 13.53 2.80 -6.79
C THR A 187 13.93 4.25 -6.50
N THR A 188 14.15 4.59 -5.23
CA THR A 188 14.42 5.97 -4.81
C THR A 188 15.76 6.47 -5.31
N LEU A 189 16.85 5.68 -5.21
CA LEU A 189 18.17 6.11 -5.72
C LEU A 189 18.14 6.41 -7.22
N LYS A 190 17.45 5.59 -8.00
CA LYS A 190 17.31 5.78 -9.44
C LYS A 190 16.46 6.99 -9.79
N ALA A 191 15.35 7.17 -9.10
CA ALA A 191 14.47 8.31 -9.30
C ALA A 191 15.15 9.63 -8.94
N LEU A 192 15.85 9.68 -7.81
CA LEU A 192 16.55 10.89 -7.35
C LEU A 192 17.73 11.22 -8.28
N SER A 193 18.46 10.23 -8.80
CA SER A 193 19.49 10.44 -9.84
C SER A 193 18.87 11.05 -11.10
N ALA A 194 17.71 10.58 -11.54
CA ALA A 194 16.99 11.18 -12.67
C ALA A 194 16.52 12.61 -12.37
N CYS A 195 16.12 12.90 -11.11
CA CYS A 195 15.76 14.24 -10.68
C CYS A 195 16.94 15.22 -10.79
N ASP A 196 18.15 14.80 -10.42
CA ASP A 196 19.36 15.60 -10.56
C ASP A 196 19.65 15.91 -12.03
N ASP A 197 19.68 14.88 -12.86
CA ASP A 197 19.94 15.02 -14.30
C ASP A 197 18.91 15.95 -14.97
N GLU A 198 17.66 15.86 -14.54
CA GLU A 198 16.56 16.68 -15.05
C GLU A 198 16.33 17.96 -14.24
N GLN A 199 17.20 18.30 -13.30
CA GLN A 199 17.15 19.52 -12.50
C GLN A 199 15.82 19.76 -11.76
N ILE A 200 15.20 18.69 -11.26
CA ILE A 200 14.02 18.75 -10.41
C ILE A 200 14.44 19.18 -8.99
N LYS A 201 13.96 20.33 -8.55
CA LYS A 201 14.42 20.96 -7.30
C LYS A 201 13.58 20.61 -6.06
N SER A 202 12.47 19.96 -6.25
CA SER A 202 11.55 19.63 -5.16
C SER A 202 11.16 18.15 -5.21
N VAL A 203 11.34 17.46 -4.10
CA VAL A 203 10.95 16.06 -3.94
C VAL A 203 10.07 15.88 -2.73
N ILE A 204 9.19 14.90 -2.77
CA ILE A 204 8.31 14.49 -1.68
C ILE A 204 8.58 13.02 -1.40
N ALA A 205 8.81 12.67 -0.14
CA ALA A 205 8.79 11.29 0.32
C ALA A 205 7.35 10.90 0.67
N THR A 206 6.80 9.88 0.04
CA THR A 206 5.50 9.32 0.38
C THR A 206 5.65 8.07 1.22
N MET A 207 4.74 7.87 2.17
CA MET A 207 4.62 6.65 2.98
C MET A 207 3.14 6.26 2.99
N TRP A 208 2.70 5.55 1.95
CA TRP A 208 1.31 5.13 1.84
C TRP A 208 0.98 4.05 2.87
N GLY A 209 -0.26 4.00 3.27
CA GLY A 209 -0.79 2.99 4.18
C GLY A 209 -1.96 2.25 3.52
N ASP A 210 -1.80 1.89 2.25
CA ASP A 210 -2.82 1.21 1.47
C ASP A 210 -3.31 -0.03 2.19
N ASP A 211 -4.59 -0.31 2.06
CA ASP A 211 -5.22 -1.50 2.59
C ASP A 211 -5.05 -1.69 4.12
N GLY A 212 -5.12 -0.57 4.86
CA GLY A 212 -5.25 -0.60 6.32
C GLY A 212 -4.10 0.04 7.10
N GLY A 213 -2.95 0.34 6.47
CA GLY A 213 -1.82 0.94 7.18
C GLY A 213 -1.25 0.05 8.28
N GLU A 214 -1.09 -1.23 7.99
CA GLU A 214 -0.72 -2.28 8.97
C GLU A 214 0.74 -2.22 9.40
N VAL A 215 1.60 -1.51 8.64
CA VAL A 215 3.03 -1.36 8.93
C VAL A 215 3.28 -0.10 9.75
N SER A 216 4.03 -0.21 10.84
CA SER A 216 4.44 0.93 11.63
C SER A 216 5.27 1.92 10.81
N ARG A 217 4.89 3.20 10.83
CA ARG A 217 5.64 4.25 10.12
C ARG A 217 7.04 4.47 10.65
N TYR A 218 7.29 4.17 11.92
CA TYR A 218 8.63 4.27 12.51
C TYR A 218 9.60 3.26 11.92
N THR A 219 9.12 2.14 11.34
CA THR A 219 9.99 1.20 10.64
C THR A 219 10.64 1.76 9.39
N MET A 220 10.19 2.91 8.87
CA MET A 220 10.71 3.51 7.64
C MET A 220 11.57 4.78 7.89
N LEU A 221 12.01 5.01 9.12
CA LEU A 221 12.86 6.17 9.44
C LEU A 221 14.16 6.20 8.61
N LEU A 222 14.78 5.04 8.35
CA LEU A 222 15.97 4.94 7.50
C LEU A 222 15.64 5.28 6.03
N GLY A 223 14.46 4.93 5.53
CA GLY A 223 14.01 5.35 4.20
C GLY A 223 13.83 6.87 4.09
N LEU A 224 13.32 7.52 5.15
CA LEU A 224 13.24 8.99 5.21
C LEU A 224 14.61 9.65 5.30
N GLN A 225 15.59 9.01 5.95
CA GLN A 225 16.98 9.49 5.97
C GLN A 225 17.55 9.58 4.55
N LEU A 226 17.25 8.61 3.67
CA LEU A 226 17.69 8.64 2.27
C LEU A 226 17.21 9.91 1.54
N PHE A 227 15.95 10.33 1.73
CA PHE A 227 15.42 11.56 1.16
C PHE A 227 16.05 12.82 1.80
N ALA A 228 16.35 12.78 3.08
CA ALA A 228 17.05 13.87 3.76
C ALA A 228 18.48 14.02 3.21
N ASP A 229 19.20 12.92 3.06
CA ASP A 229 20.57 12.90 2.53
C ASP A 229 20.64 13.43 1.10
N TYR A 230 19.64 13.17 0.27
CA TYR A 230 19.53 13.73 -1.08
C TYR A 230 19.59 15.27 -1.08
N SER A 231 19.01 15.91 -0.07
CA SER A 231 18.99 17.37 0.04
C SER A 231 20.28 17.97 0.60
N HIS A 232 21.15 17.17 1.22
CA HIS A 232 22.27 17.66 2.04
C HIS A 232 23.63 17.03 1.72
N CYS A 233 23.69 15.94 0.95
CA CYS A 233 24.92 15.22 0.66
C CYS A 233 25.26 15.28 -0.83
N ASP A 234 26.56 15.46 -1.16
CA ASP A 234 27.05 15.48 -2.54
C ASP A 234 26.95 14.11 -3.24
N LYS A 235 26.93 13.03 -2.46
CA LYS A 235 26.79 11.65 -2.96
C LYS A 235 25.77 10.90 -2.17
N LEU A 236 24.68 10.54 -2.85
CA LEU A 236 23.66 9.68 -2.28
C LEU A 236 24.00 8.20 -2.51
N ASN A 237 24.14 7.43 -1.43
CA ASN A 237 24.28 5.98 -1.45
C ASN A 237 23.85 5.40 -0.10
N VAL A 238 23.55 4.10 -0.09
CA VAL A 238 23.00 3.40 1.09
C VAL A 238 23.96 3.42 2.27
N GLU A 239 25.27 3.26 2.06
CA GLU A 239 26.24 3.20 3.16
C GLU A 239 26.35 4.55 3.88
N ASN A 240 26.45 5.65 3.13
CA ASN A 240 26.42 6.99 3.73
C ASN A 240 25.10 7.25 4.49
N THR A 241 23.98 6.78 3.93
CA THR A 241 22.67 6.92 4.58
C THR A 241 22.60 6.14 5.90
N LYS A 242 23.20 4.95 5.98
CA LYS A 242 23.30 4.18 7.23
C LYS A 242 24.12 4.94 8.29
N GLU A 243 25.25 5.50 7.90
CA GLU A 243 26.11 6.29 8.82
C GLU A 243 25.36 7.53 9.32
N ASN A 244 24.73 8.29 8.43
CA ASN A 244 23.97 9.48 8.78
C ASN A 244 22.75 9.13 9.65
N PHE A 245 22.06 8.02 9.35
CA PHE A 245 20.96 7.54 10.16
C PHE A 245 21.38 7.28 11.62
N LYS A 246 22.52 6.60 11.79
CA LYS A 246 23.07 6.36 13.13
C LYS A 246 23.45 7.66 13.86
N LEU A 247 24.03 8.62 13.12
CA LEU A 247 24.35 9.94 13.69
C LEU A 247 23.12 10.72 14.10
N CYS A 248 22.06 10.69 13.29
CA CYS A 248 20.84 11.46 13.53
C CYS A 248 19.94 10.86 14.61
N THR A 249 19.87 9.51 14.67
CA THR A 249 18.88 8.80 15.50
C THR A 249 19.50 8.01 16.66
N GLY A 250 20.76 7.62 16.55
CA GLY A 250 21.42 6.70 17.47
C GLY A 250 21.10 5.22 17.19
N TYR A 251 20.17 4.90 16.27
CA TYR A 251 19.76 3.54 15.98
C TYR A 251 20.67 2.85 14.95
N ASP A 252 20.61 1.53 14.94
CA ASP A 252 21.34 0.69 13.99
C ASP A 252 20.52 0.55 12.69
N ALA A 253 21.08 1.01 11.58
CA ALA A 253 20.44 0.93 10.26
C ALA A 253 20.24 -0.54 9.80
N ASP A 254 21.17 -1.45 10.09
CA ASP A 254 21.05 -2.85 9.72
C ASP A 254 19.95 -3.57 10.49
N ALA A 255 19.64 -3.10 11.71
CA ALA A 255 18.49 -3.57 12.45
C ALA A 255 17.18 -3.17 11.74
N PHE A 256 17.08 -1.94 11.23
CA PHE A 256 15.90 -1.51 10.44
C PHE A 256 15.75 -2.28 9.14
N ILE A 257 16.84 -2.50 8.41
CA ILE A 257 16.83 -3.30 7.18
C ILE A 257 16.40 -4.75 7.48
N ALA A 258 16.71 -5.29 8.65
CA ALA A 258 16.29 -6.63 9.04
C ALA A 258 14.76 -6.78 9.23
N LEU A 259 14.02 -5.67 9.34
CA LEU A 259 12.55 -5.68 9.37
C LEU A 259 11.93 -5.94 7.99
N ASP A 260 12.69 -5.81 6.91
CA ASP A 260 12.28 -6.17 5.55
C ASP A 260 12.41 -7.69 5.37
N PHE A 261 11.33 -8.42 5.60
CA PHE A 261 11.28 -9.88 5.44
C PHE A 261 10.14 -10.38 4.54
N ASP A 262 9.64 -9.52 3.65
CA ASP A 262 8.78 -9.96 2.54
C ASP A 262 9.57 -10.26 1.25
N ASN A 263 10.86 -9.91 1.21
CA ASN A 263 11.74 -10.15 0.07
C ASN A 263 12.26 -11.60 0.03
N ILE A 264 11.35 -12.57 0.01
CA ILE A 264 11.67 -14.01 0.04
C ILE A 264 12.30 -14.45 -1.29
N GLN A 265 11.87 -13.85 -2.39
CA GLN A 265 12.44 -14.05 -3.72
C GLN A 265 13.32 -12.86 -4.10
N ALA A 266 14.59 -12.87 -3.70
CA ALA A 266 15.54 -11.79 -4.02
C ALA A 266 15.65 -11.45 -5.54
N LYS A 267 15.20 -12.33 -6.43
CA LYS A 267 15.16 -12.11 -7.88
C LYS A 267 13.89 -11.40 -8.36
N LYS A 268 12.81 -11.39 -7.57
CA LYS A 268 11.53 -10.78 -7.92
C LYS A 268 11.24 -9.64 -6.96
N LYS A 269 11.75 -8.47 -7.27
CA LYS A 269 11.72 -7.25 -6.43
C LYS A 269 10.32 -6.74 -6.06
N ASP A 270 9.25 -7.33 -6.60
CA ASP A 270 7.89 -6.87 -6.43
C ASP A 270 6.95 -7.86 -5.71
N ALA A 271 7.49 -8.99 -5.20
CA ALA A 271 6.72 -9.93 -4.39
C ALA A 271 6.67 -9.47 -2.92
N LEU A 272 5.98 -8.37 -2.65
CA LEU A 272 6.03 -7.63 -1.38
C LEU A 272 4.86 -7.92 -0.42
N ALA A 273 4.03 -8.93 -0.70
CA ALA A 273 2.80 -9.17 0.07
C ALA A 273 2.79 -10.51 0.81
N THR A 274 3.87 -11.28 0.78
CA THR A 274 3.87 -12.66 1.27
C THR A 274 3.52 -12.76 2.76
N SER A 275 4.04 -11.88 3.61
CA SER A 275 3.69 -11.86 5.04
C SER A 275 2.18 -11.68 5.25
N LYS A 276 1.57 -10.77 4.51
CA LYS A 276 0.15 -10.47 4.60
C LYS A 276 -0.71 -11.60 4.04
N GLN A 277 -0.31 -12.19 2.92
CA GLN A 277 -0.97 -13.34 2.32
C GLN A 277 -0.95 -14.54 3.27
N VAL A 278 0.21 -14.89 3.82
CA VAL A 278 0.34 -15.95 4.83
C VAL A 278 -0.50 -15.64 6.07
N PHE A 279 -0.44 -14.40 6.58
CA PHE A 279 -1.12 -14.04 7.82
C PHE A 279 -2.65 -14.15 7.70
N TYR A 280 -3.24 -13.71 6.60
CA TYR A 280 -4.69 -13.62 6.47
C TYR A 280 -5.35 -14.75 5.68
N GLN A 281 -4.62 -15.56 4.89
CA GLN A 281 -5.28 -16.60 4.12
C GLN A 281 -6.03 -17.61 5.01
N ASP A 282 -7.15 -18.12 4.48
CA ASP A 282 -7.94 -19.19 5.08
C ASP A 282 -7.20 -20.52 5.01
N VAL A 283 -7.21 -21.28 6.10
CA VAL A 283 -6.43 -22.52 6.23
C VAL A 283 -7.06 -23.75 5.56
N LEU A 284 -8.34 -23.70 5.19
CA LEU A 284 -8.99 -24.77 4.43
C LEU A 284 -9.12 -24.40 2.95
N LEU A 285 -9.44 -23.13 2.64
CA LEU A 285 -9.58 -22.66 1.26
C LEU A 285 -8.22 -22.49 0.59
N GLY A 286 -7.19 -22.05 1.31
CA GLY A 286 -5.81 -22.06 0.86
C GLY A 286 -5.55 -21.28 -0.42
N LEU A 287 -6.04 -20.01 -0.50
CA LEU A 287 -5.98 -19.18 -1.72
C LEU A 287 -4.57 -19.11 -2.34
N PHE A 288 -3.53 -19.10 -1.52
CA PHE A 288 -2.13 -19.00 -1.95
C PHE A 288 -1.31 -20.28 -1.68
N ASP A 289 -1.91 -21.34 -1.17
CA ASP A 289 -1.18 -22.55 -0.75
C ASP A 289 -0.37 -23.16 -1.90
N LYS A 290 -0.90 -23.17 -3.12
CA LYS A 290 -0.20 -23.66 -4.31
C LYS A 290 1.04 -22.82 -4.65
N ASN A 291 0.96 -21.50 -4.43
CA ASN A 291 2.06 -20.58 -4.66
C ASN A 291 3.17 -20.70 -3.61
N PHE A 292 2.81 -21.08 -2.37
CA PHE A 292 3.76 -21.22 -1.27
C PHE A 292 4.39 -22.62 -1.15
N ALA A 293 3.77 -23.65 -1.74
CA ALA A 293 4.09 -25.06 -1.49
C ALA A 293 5.56 -25.44 -1.76
N GLU A 294 6.23 -24.77 -2.70
CA GLU A 294 7.61 -25.06 -3.11
C GLU A 294 8.66 -24.24 -2.35
N TYR A 295 8.25 -23.30 -1.49
CA TYR A 295 9.17 -22.44 -0.75
C TYR A 295 9.36 -22.95 0.68
N ASP A 296 10.61 -22.99 1.16
CA ASP A 296 10.91 -23.22 2.58
C ASP A 296 10.63 -21.97 3.42
N LEU A 297 9.35 -21.59 3.55
CA LEU A 297 8.95 -20.45 4.35
C LEU A 297 9.19 -20.66 5.84
N GLU A 298 9.10 -21.90 6.34
CA GLU A 298 9.36 -22.20 7.75
C GLU A 298 10.81 -21.90 8.12
N GLY A 299 11.78 -22.41 7.31
CA GLY A 299 13.20 -22.11 7.50
C GLY A 299 13.53 -20.65 7.29
N TYR A 300 12.88 -19.99 6.32
CA TYR A 300 13.05 -18.56 6.09
C TYR A 300 12.64 -17.73 7.33
N TYR A 301 11.43 -17.93 7.86
CA TYR A 301 10.97 -17.18 9.04
C TYR A 301 11.76 -17.54 10.31
N ASP A 302 12.30 -18.76 10.40
CA ASP A 302 13.18 -19.13 11.52
C ASP A 302 14.46 -18.27 11.50
N GLY A 303 15.09 -18.14 10.34
CA GLY A 303 16.22 -17.25 10.15
C GLY A 303 15.93 -15.79 10.48
N ILE A 304 14.71 -15.30 10.16
CA ILE A 304 14.28 -13.95 10.55
C ILE A 304 14.11 -13.79 12.06
N ILE A 305 13.53 -14.79 12.75
CA ILE A 305 13.38 -14.79 14.21
C ILE A 305 14.75 -14.69 14.89
N ASP A 306 15.70 -15.47 14.43
CA ASP A 306 17.08 -15.47 14.95
C ASP A 306 17.78 -14.14 14.68
N LYS A 307 17.69 -13.62 13.45
CA LYS A 307 18.26 -12.33 13.06
C LYS A 307 17.72 -11.18 13.92
N LEU A 308 16.40 -11.08 14.05
CA LEU A 308 15.77 -10.04 14.87
C LEU A 308 16.05 -10.23 16.36
N GLY A 309 16.23 -11.48 16.82
CA GLY A 309 16.67 -11.77 18.20
C GLY A 309 18.09 -11.30 18.48
N ALA A 310 19.00 -11.45 17.53
CA ALA A 310 20.40 -10.99 17.65
C ALA A 310 20.51 -9.44 17.61
N LEU A 311 19.59 -8.77 16.95
CA LEU A 311 19.54 -7.30 16.81
C LEU A 311 18.65 -6.64 17.88
N SER A 312 18.23 -7.35 18.91
CA SER A 312 17.51 -6.80 20.06
C SER A 312 18.35 -5.75 20.81
N ASN A 313 17.67 -4.91 21.58
CA ASN A 313 18.25 -3.80 22.35
C ASN A 313 18.39 -2.48 21.56
N GLN A 314 17.30 -2.11 20.88
CA GLN A 314 17.19 -0.84 20.14
C GLN A 314 16.59 0.31 20.97
N GLY A 315 16.75 0.27 22.30
CA GLY A 315 16.30 1.33 23.19
C GLY A 315 14.78 1.50 23.22
N ASP A 316 14.32 2.74 23.06
CA ASP A 316 12.90 3.09 23.16
C ASP A 316 12.01 2.57 22.02
N ILE A 317 12.62 2.09 20.92
CA ILE A 317 11.92 1.45 19.79
C ILE A 317 11.99 -0.08 19.81
N GLU A 318 12.54 -0.70 20.88
CA GLU A 318 12.63 -2.18 21.00
C GLU A 318 11.26 -2.86 20.83
N TYR A 319 10.17 -2.18 21.24
CA TYR A 319 8.81 -2.70 21.09
C TYR A 319 8.44 -3.04 19.63
N LEU A 320 9.03 -2.35 18.64
CA LEU A 320 8.85 -2.67 17.21
C LEU A 320 9.52 -4.00 16.86
N PHE A 321 10.77 -4.19 17.30
CA PHE A 321 11.52 -5.42 17.03
C PHE A 321 10.86 -6.63 17.70
N GLU A 322 10.35 -6.49 18.92
CA GLU A 322 9.54 -7.51 19.57
C GLU A 322 8.26 -7.84 18.80
N TYR A 323 7.56 -6.81 18.30
CA TYR A 323 6.36 -6.98 17.48
C TYR A 323 6.65 -7.76 16.20
N TYR A 324 7.66 -7.35 15.44
CA TYR A 324 8.00 -8.02 14.16
C TYR A 324 8.58 -9.43 14.38
N ARG A 325 9.35 -9.64 15.43
CA ARG A 325 9.81 -10.98 15.79
C ARG A 325 8.64 -11.90 16.15
N TYR A 326 7.62 -11.37 16.83
CA TYR A 326 6.42 -12.13 17.15
C TYR A 326 5.59 -12.42 15.88
N LEU A 327 5.46 -11.45 14.98
CA LEU A 327 4.84 -11.65 13.66
C LEU A 327 5.54 -12.79 12.90
N ALA A 328 6.86 -12.77 12.82
CA ALA A 328 7.64 -13.84 12.15
C ALA A 328 7.37 -15.24 12.75
N LYS A 329 7.20 -15.35 14.08
CA LYS A 329 6.81 -16.62 14.75
C LYS A 329 5.44 -17.12 14.31
N ILE A 330 4.46 -16.23 14.17
CA ILE A 330 3.14 -16.59 13.65
C ILE A 330 3.24 -17.05 12.20
N LEU A 331 3.94 -16.29 11.36
CA LEU A 331 4.11 -16.62 9.94
C LEU A 331 4.79 -17.97 9.75
N LYS A 332 5.84 -18.28 10.52
CA LYS A 332 6.48 -19.58 10.54
C LYS A 332 5.49 -20.71 10.84
N LYS A 333 4.67 -20.55 11.89
CA LYS A 333 3.68 -21.58 12.28
C LYS A 333 2.56 -21.75 11.26
N LYS A 334 2.19 -20.68 10.56
CA LYS A 334 1.01 -20.65 9.68
C LYS A 334 1.31 -20.95 8.22
N CYS A 335 2.51 -20.68 7.71
CA CYS A 335 2.80 -20.63 6.27
C CYS A 335 2.44 -21.89 5.48
N HIS A 336 2.50 -23.07 6.07
CA HIS A 336 2.20 -24.35 5.41
C HIS A 336 1.07 -25.14 6.07
N ILE A 337 0.35 -24.58 7.04
CA ILE A 337 -0.66 -25.35 7.78
C ILE A 337 -1.80 -25.82 6.87
N GLY A 338 -2.26 -25.00 5.90
CA GLY A 338 -3.28 -25.40 4.93
C GLY A 338 -2.82 -26.56 4.05
N VAL A 339 -1.59 -26.48 3.55
CA VAL A 339 -0.97 -27.57 2.76
C VAL A 339 -0.88 -28.86 3.57
N LYS A 340 -0.46 -28.78 4.85
CA LYS A 340 -0.38 -29.95 5.77
C LYS A 340 -1.75 -30.56 6.01
N ILE A 341 -2.76 -29.74 6.32
CA ILE A 341 -4.15 -30.18 6.51
C ILE A 341 -4.66 -30.92 5.27
N ARG A 342 -4.54 -30.34 4.09
CA ARG A 342 -5.02 -30.94 2.84
C ARG A 342 -4.29 -32.24 2.51
N ARG A 343 -2.99 -32.30 2.73
CA ARG A 343 -2.18 -33.51 2.54
C ARG A 343 -2.65 -34.64 3.48
N ALA A 344 -2.83 -34.33 4.78
CA ALA A 344 -3.29 -35.29 5.77
C ALA A 344 -4.72 -35.79 5.46
N TYR A 345 -5.61 -34.88 5.04
CA TYR A 345 -6.98 -35.23 4.63
C TYR A 345 -6.98 -36.18 3.42
N ASN A 346 -6.24 -35.86 2.38
CA ASN A 346 -6.14 -36.71 1.18
C ASN A 346 -5.51 -38.09 1.47
N ALA A 347 -4.65 -38.18 2.47
CA ALA A 347 -4.05 -39.42 2.91
C ALA A 347 -4.91 -40.19 3.97
N ASN A 348 -6.03 -39.62 4.39
CA ASN A 348 -6.84 -40.07 5.49
C ASN A 348 -6.01 -40.30 6.79
N ASP A 349 -5.03 -39.42 7.04
CA ASP A 349 -4.14 -39.45 8.19
C ASP A 349 -4.80 -38.70 9.36
N ILE A 350 -5.58 -39.45 10.15
CA ILE A 350 -6.35 -38.92 11.28
C ILE A 350 -5.44 -38.34 12.38
N ASP A 351 -4.29 -38.97 12.64
CA ASP A 351 -3.37 -38.49 13.67
C ASP A 351 -2.73 -37.15 13.30
N GLU A 352 -2.36 -37.00 12.03
CA GLU A 352 -1.80 -35.71 11.54
C GLU A 352 -2.87 -34.62 11.46
N LEU A 353 -4.12 -34.97 11.10
CA LEU A 353 -5.23 -34.02 11.14
C LEU A 353 -5.51 -33.51 12.56
N LEU A 354 -5.47 -34.37 13.56
CA LEU A 354 -5.64 -33.94 14.96
C LEU A 354 -4.51 -33.00 15.40
N LYS A 355 -3.25 -33.28 15.07
CA LYS A 355 -2.14 -32.37 15.32
C LYS A 355 -2.34 -31.02 14.62
N CYS A 356 -2.83 -31.02 13.39
CA CYS A 356 -3.16 -29.78 12.70
C CYS A 356 -4.26 -28.99 13.44
N ALA A 357 -5.29 -29.65 13.97
CA ALA A 357 -6.32 -29.01 14.77
C ALA A 357 -5.75 -28.38 16.07
N ASP A 358 -4.78 -29.03 16.70
CA ASP A 358 -4.06 -28.47 17.87
C ASP A 358 -3.27 -27.21 17.46
N VAL A 359 -2.55 -27.25 16.32
CA VAL A 359 -1.84 -26.07 15.78
C VAL A 359 -2.81 -24.91 15.51
N LEU A 360 -4.02 -25.17 15.00
CA LEU A 360 -5.02 -24.10 14.81
C LEU A 360 -5.46 -23.47 16.14
N SER A 361 -5.56 -24.28 17.20
CA SER A 361 -5.84 -23.78 18.55
C SER A 361 -4.71 -22.88 19.07
N GLU A 362 -3.45 -23.33 18.92
CA GLU A 362 -2.28 -22.53 19.27
C GLU A 362 -2.19 -21.22 18.47
N LEU A 363 -2.46 -21.27 17.16
CA LEU A 363 -2.51 -20.06 16.31
C LEU A 363 -3.59 -19.09 16.81
N SER A 364 -4.73 -19.59 17.27
CA SER A 364 -5.76 -18.72 17.88
C SER A 364 -5.22 -17.94 19.09
N ASP A 365 -4.41 -18.58 19.93
CA ASP A 365 -3.81 -17.91 21.09
C ASP A 365 -2.68 -16.96 20.67
N ASP A 366 -1.86 -17.35 19.69
CA ASP A 366 -0.83 -16.48 19.10
C ASP A 366 -1.45 -15.20 18.48
N TYR A 367 -2.57 -15.31 17.77
CA TYR A 367 -3.26 -14.15 17.21
C TYR A 367 -3.86 -13.22 18.26
N LYS A 368 -4.36 -13.76 19.38
CA LYS A 368 -4.83 -12.92 20.51
C LYS A 368 -3.67 -12.15 21.15
N GLU A 369 -2.50 -12.77 21.28
CA GLU A 369 -1.32 -12.09 21.81
C GLU A 369 -0.76 -11.07 20.81
N PHE A 370 -0.75 -11.40 19.53
CA PHE A 370 -0.40 -10.46 18.47
C PHE A 370 -1.31 -9.23 18.47
N TYR A 371 -2.62 -9.41 18.60
CA TYR A 371 -3.58 -8.33 18.71
C TYR A 371 -3.22 -7.35 19.84
N LYS A 372 -2.83 -7.84 21.01
CA LYS A 372 -2.40 -6.98 22.12
C LYS A 372 -1.16 -6.14 21.76
N LYS A 373 -0.19 -6.78 21.06
CA LYS A 373 1.01 -6.08 20.60
C LYS A 373 0.67 -5.03 19.53
N LEU A 374 -0.20 -5.37 18.59
CA LEU A 374 -0.69 -4.45 17.56
C LEU A 374 -1.42 -3.25 18.19
N CYS A 375 -2.29 -3.47 19.19
CA CYS A 375 -2.93 -2.40 19.96
C CYS A 375 -1.88 -1.47 20.59
N SER A 376 -0.82 -2.04 21.16
CA SER A 376 0.24 -1.26 21.79
C SER A 376 1.00 -0.39 20.78
N VAL A 377 1.34 -0.95 19.62
CA VAL A 377 2.00 -0.21 18.52
C VAL A 377 1.07 0.88 17.99
N TRP A 378 -0.17 0.52 17.64
CA TRP A 378 -1.15 1.46 17.09
C TRP A 378 -1.39 2.67 18.00
N ASN A 379 -1.60 2.44 19.29
CA ASN A 379 -1.90 3.49 20.26
C ASN A 379 -0.73 4.46 20.49
N ARG A 380 0.51 4.04 20.17
CA ARG A 380 1.69 4.93 20.22
C ARG A 380 1.78 5.84 18.99
N GLU A 381 1.29 5.38 17.83
CA GLU A 381 1.55 5.99 16.55
C GLU A 381 0.33 6.66 15.93
N ASN A 382 -0.87 6.21 16.25
CA ASN A 382 -2.10 6.59 15.59
C ASN A 382 -3.20 7.02 16.55
N LYS A 383 -4.22 7.68 16.02
CA LYS A 383 -5.52 7.84 16.69
C LYS A 383 -6.29 6.52 16.62
N LEU A 384 -7.32 6.39 17.47
CA LEU A 384 -8.12 5.17 17.54
C LEU A 384 -8.87 4.82 16.25
N PHE A 385 -9.31 5.83 15.50
CA PHE A 385 -10.09 5.62 14.28
C PHE A 385 -9.32 4.83 13.22
N GLY A 386 -9.95 3.79 12.66
CA GLY A 386 -9.37 2.87 11.69
C GLY A 386 -8.88 1.56 12.31
N PHE A 387 -8.68 1.51 13.63
CA PHE A 387 -8.23 0.28 14.30
C PHE A 387 -9.27 -0.83 14.26
N GLU A 388 -10.56 -0.49 14.20
CA GLU A 388 -11.68 -1.41 14.06
C GLU A 388 -11.54 -2.35 12.85
N VAL A 389 -10.85 -1.92 11.79
CA VAL A 389 -10.58 -2.76 10.62
C VAL A 389 -9.71 -3.98 10.99
N PHE A 390 -8.72 -3.79 11.87
CA PHE A 390 -7.88 -4.90 12.34
C PHE A 390 -8.64 -5.81 13.30
N GLU A 391 -9.52 -5.25 14.13
CA GLU A 391 -10.37 -6.05 15.02
C GLU A 391 -11.27 -6.97 14.21
N GLU A 392 -11.89 -6.48 13.14
CA GLU A 392 -12.70 -7.31 12.22
C GLU A 392 -11.84 -8.37 11.52
N ARG A 393 -10.66 -8.01 11.00
CA ARG A 393 -9.74 -8.93 10.31
C ARG A 393 -9.24 -10.03 11.22
N ILE A 394 -8.69 -9.67 12.38
CA ILE A 394 -8.15 -10.62 13.35
C ILE A 394 -9.27 -11.44 13.98
N GLY A 395 -10.40 -10.82 14.33
CA GLY A 395 -11.57 -11.50 14.84
C GLY A 395 -12.12 -12.55 13.87
N GLY A 396 -12.15 -12.23 12.56
CA GLY A 396 -12.48 -13.17 11.51
C GLY A 396 -11.52 -14.36 11.46
N MET A 397 -10.22 -14.14 11.55
CA MET A 397 -9.22 -15.21 11.58
C MET A 397 -9.37 -16.11 12.81
N LEU A 398 -9.59 -15.53 13.99
CA LEU A 398 -9.83 -16.31 15.21
C LEU A 398 -11.06 -17.22 15.09
N MET A 399 -12.15 -16.70 14.51
CA MET A 399 -13.35 -17.50 14.26
C MET A 399 -13.09 -18.61 13.23
N ARG A 400 -12.30 -18.31 12.19
CA ARG A 400 -11.94 -19.33 11.18
C ARG A 400 -11.07 -20.43 11.78
N PHE A 401 -10.04 -20.13 12.55
CA PHE A 401 -9.25 -21.18 13.24
C PHE A 401 -10.12 -22.10 14.06
N LYS A 402 -11.03 -21.52 14.85
CA LYS A 402 -11.98 -22.29 15.65
C LYS A 402 -12.85 -23.19 14.78
N SER A 403 -13.55 -22.62 13.79
CA SER A 403 -14.49 -23.40 12.97
C SER A 403 -13.81 -24.45 12.09
N CYS A 404 -12.59 -24.16 11.59
CA CYS A 404 -11.79 -25.10 10.82
C CYS A 404 -11.33 -26.27 11.70
N GLY A 405 -10.82 -25.98 12.91
CA GLY A 405 -10.44 -27.01 13.87
C GLY A 405 -11.63 -27.91 14.26
N GLU A 406 -12.82 -27.32 14.53
CA GLU A 406 -14.03 -28.08 14.80
C GLU A 406 -14.44 -29.02 13.64
N LYS A 407 -14.34 -28.54 12.37
CA LYS A 407 -14.62 -29.37 11.18
C LYS A 407 -13.64 -30.54 11.08
N ILE A 408 -12.35 -30.31 11.29
CA ILE A 408 -11.32 -31.35 11.29
C ILE A 408 -11.62 -32.39 12.38
N ILE A 409 -11.91 -31.95 13.61
CA ILE A 409 -12.20 -32.85 14.73
C ILE A 409 -13.45 -33.70 14.46
N LYS A 410 -14.52 -33.11 13.90
CA LYS A 410 -15.73 -33.86 13.52
C LYS A 410 -15.45 -34.91 12.46
N TYR A 411 -14.66 -34.58 11.45
CA TYR A 411 -14.22 -35.54 10.45
C TYR A 411 -13.42 -36.69 11.07
N CYS A 412 -12.44 -36.39 11.90
CA CYS A 412 -11.63 -37.39 12.61
C CYS A 412 -12.45 -38.32 13.51
N ARG A 413 -13.59 -37.84 14.03
CA ARG A 413 -14.54 -38.64 14.85
C ARG A 413 -15.59 -39.37 14.03
N ALA A 414 -15.53 -39.29 12.72
CA ALA A 414 -16.55 -39.83 11.80
C ALA A 414 -17.95 -39.25 12.04
N GLU A 415 -18.04 -38.02 12.54
CA GLU A 415 -19.30 -37.27 12.69
C GLU A 415 -19.71 -36.61 11.37
N THR A 416 -18.77 -36.45 10.45
CA THR A 416 -18.98 -36.02 9.07
C THR A 416 -18.16 -36.92 8.12
N GLU A 417 -18.67 -37.13 6.91
CA GLU A 417 -18.01 -37.98 5.90
C GLU A 417 -16.90 -37.25 5.16
N ARG A 418 -16.97 -35.90 5.09
CA ARG A 418 -16.04 -35.08 4.31
C ARG A 418 -15.95 -33.64 4.85
N ILE A 419 -14.94 -32.92 4.36
CA ILE A 419 -14.76 -31.47 4.54
C ILE A 419 -14.79 -30.85 3.13
N ASP A 420 -15.89 -30.20 2.77
CA ASP A 420 -16.16 -29.72 1.40
C ASP A 420 -15.05 -28.80 0.88
N GLU A 421 -14.49 -27.92 1.73
CA GLU A 421 -13.39 -27.02 1.33
C GLU A 421 -12.10 -27.78 0.96
N LEU A 422 -11.89 -29.00 1.49
CA LEU A 422 -10.72 -29.81 1.17
C LEU A 422 -10.91 -30.69 -0.07
N ASP A 423 -12.15 -30.95 -0.48
CA ASP A 423 -12.47 -31.69 -1.69
C ASP A 423 -12.30 -30.83 -2.95
N GLU A 424 -12.38 -29.50 -2.81
CA GLU A 424 -12.21 -28.58 -3.94
C GLU A 424 -10.75 -28.52 -4.40
N GLU A 425 -10.56 -28.42 -5.73
CA GLU A 425 -9.23 -28.24 -6.31
C GLU A 425 -8.68 -26.84 -6.01
N ILE A 426 -7.47 -26.75 -5.47
CA ILE A 426 -6.76 -25.48 -5.35
C ILE A 426 -6.20 -25.07 -6.70
N LEU A 427 -6.55 -23.89 -7.16
CA LEU A 427 -6.01 -23.27 -8.36
C LEU A 427 -4.75 -22.43 -8.02
N TRP A 428 -3.95 -22.14 -9.04
CA TRP A 428 -2.93 -21.11 -8.93
C TRP A 428 -3.60 -19.75 -8.81
N TYR A 429 -3.17 -18.96 -7.82
CA TYR A 429 -3.55 -17.56 -7.79
C TYR A 429 -2.76 -16.81 -8.88
N GLY A 430 -3.43 -16.07 -9.71
CA GLY A 430 -2.86 -15.46 -10.91
C GLY A 430 -3.05 -16.30 -12.17
N ASP A 431 -2.35 -15.98 -13.24
CA ASP A 431 -2.41 -16.67 -14.50
C ASP A 431 -1.41 -17.84 -14.61
N GLU A 432 -1.38 -18.51 -15.74
CA GLU A 432 -0.46 -19.64 -16.00
C GLU A 432 1.02 -19.23 -15.96
N ASN A 433 1.34 -17.94 -16.18
CA ASN A 433 2.69 -17.43 -16.17
C ASN A 433 3.23 -17.19 -14.75
N SER A 434 2.32 -17.18 -13.75
CA SER A 434 2.65 -16.98 -12.32
C SER A 434 2.74 -18.28 -11.52
N LYS A 435 2.74 -19.44 -12.19
CA LYS A 435 2.92 -20.75 -11.51
C LYS A 435 4.23 -20.82 -10.75
N GLY A 436 4.16 -21.17 -9.45
CA GLY A 436 5.33 -21.29 -8.59
C GLY A 436 5.98 -19.95 -8.23
N GLU A 437 5.31 -18.82 -8.43
CA GLU A 437 5.79 -17.50 -8.06
C GLU A 437 5.06 -16.95 -6.84
N LEU A 438 5.79 -16.24 -5.98
CA LEU A 438 5.21 -15.37 -4.98
C LEU A 438 4.72 -14.10 -5.66
N LEU A 439 3.53 -13.64 -5.28
CA LEU A 439 2.82 -12.56 -5.98
C LEU A 439 2.86 -11.26 -5.18
N SER A 440 2.77 -10.14 -5.90
CA SER A 440 2.67 -8.81 -5.31
C SER A 440 1.24 -8.42 -4.90
N GLU A 441 0.27 -9.29 -5.19
CA GLU A 441 -1.14 -9.03 -4.92
C GLU A 441 -1.42 -8.90 -3.42
N HIS A 442 -2.13 -7.86 -3.04
CA HIS A 442 -2.49 -7.60 -1.65
C HIS A 442 -3.91 -8.05 -1.28
N PHE A 443 -4.65 -8.66 -2.20
CA PHE A 443 -5.86 -9.40 -1.87
C PHE A 443 -5.49 -10.70 -1.18
N TYR A 444 -5.90 -10.88 0.06
CA TYR A 444 -5.39 -11.93 0.93
C TYR A 444 -6.45 -12.89 1.47
N ASN A 445 -7.71 -12.56 1.33
CA ASN A 445 -8.81 -13.45 1.68
C ASN A 445 -10.14 -12.97 1.06
N ASN A 446 -11.22 -13.72 1.31
CA ASN A 446 -12.58 -13.36 0.90
C ASN A 446 -13.20 -12.24 1.75
N MET A 447 -12.48 -11.65 2.69
CA MET A 447 -12.99 -10.54 3.48
C MET A 447 -13.07 -9.31 2.59
N ARG A 448 -14.27 -8.85 2.35
CA ARG A 448 -14.54 -7.66 1.57
C ARG A 448 -14.06 -6.45 2.36
N VAL A 449 -13.09 -5.75 1.81
CA VAL A 449 -12.78 -4.39 2.23
C VAL A 449 -13.78 -3.50 1.53
N PHE A 450 -14.83 -3.11 2.23
CA PHE A 450 -15.80 -2.13 1.74
C PHE A 450 -15.43 -0.75 2.25
#